data_f84743c54977bb5579c8ecce8f1b5b33
#
_entry.id   f84743c54977bb5579c8ecce8f1b5b33
#
_cell.length_a   1.000
_cell.length_b   1.000
_cell.length_c   1.000
_cell.angle_alpha   90.00
_cell.angle_beta   90.00
_cell.angle_gamma   90.00
#
_symmetry.space_group_name_H-M   'P 1'
#
loop_
_entity.id
_entity.type
_entity.pdbx_description
1 polymer ?
#
loop_
_entity_poly.entity_id
_entity_poly.type
_entity_poly.pdbx_seq_one_letter_code
_entity_poly.pdbx_strand_id
1 'polypeptide(L)'
;MQLDTDYLENIKITKDKLNKISSSMCMAKWFQVSLHLPNGKTHSCFHPPARLVPLTELEQDPGALHNTKHKQVQRQKMLNGERPSECEYCWKIEDAGHLSDRHYRSAEWWAQDGWNEIKNTDTILPRYVEVNFNQACNFKCVYCSPHLSTTWEKEIKEFGPYDLSNIKHNDTQYLDMPFQSSNDDNPYVKAFWNWWPELYKTLKVFRMTGGEPLIDNNTYKILDYVIKNPNTDLELSITSNLCPPDNKIINRFIDKIKKIEQIRWWEDPNKLNKEYNNNNFVGSSCKHFSLFVSLDSVGEQAEYIRYPLDYNMLLDNVNKFLEKTLTTEICFINTFSILSIPKLKDFLQLILDLRIKFGKNTQTILEIQPPDRGEYKHPPVIIKPKQRIWFDIPMLNNPKWMSDVVIAQDKSLLAILDDSLTFMKDNVEQEDYYKTGHGFKKYEIEKLKRNIDIIKQKSLKDEELKNHVELKHFYMYFSEIDKRRKTDFIKTFPELIDFWNIAKADNGS
;
A
#
# COMPACT_ATOMS: atom_id res chain seq x y z
N MET A 1 4.81 -17.66 -18.57
CA MET A 1 3.55 -18.34 -18.94
C MET A 1 3.17 -19.45 -17.96
N GLN A 2 4.08 -20.27 -17.46
CA GLN A 2 3.77 -21.36 -16.51
C GLN A 2 3.39 -20.86 -15.11
N LEU A 3 4.07 -19.85 -14.57
CA LEU A 3 3.74 -19.24 -13.27
C LEU A 3 2.35 -18.60 -13.23
N ASP A 4 1.89 -17.99 -14.35
CA ASP A 4 0.55 -17.38 -14.42
C ASP A 4 -0.57 -18.43 -14.53
N THR A 5 -0.29 -19.56 -15.20
CA THR A 5 -1.23 -20.69 -15.27
C THR A 5 -1.37 -21.40 -13.93
N ASP A 6 -0.25 -21.62 -13.21
CA ASP A 6 -0.24 -22.25 -11.89
C ASP A 6 -0.95 -21.37 -10.84
N TYR A 7 -0.79 -20.07 -10.92
CA TYR A 7 -1.47 -19.11 -10.03
C TYR A 7 -2.98 -19.11 -10.26
N LEU A 8 -3.42 -18.98 -11.50
CA LEU A 8 -4.85 -19.01 -11.85
C LEU A 8 -5.50 -20.35 -11.50
N GLU A 9 -4.77 -21.46 -11.69
CA GLU A 9 -5.25 -22.78 -11.31
C GLU A 9 -5.44 -22.89 -9.79
N ASN A 10 -4.48 -22.39 -9.00
CA ASN A 10 -4.61 -22.35 -7.54
C ASN A 10 -5.84 -21.52 -7.09
N ILE A 11 -6.15 -20.42 -7.76
CA ILE A 11 -7.34 -19.61 -7.46
C ILE A 11 -8.62 -20.40 -7.76
N LYS A 12 -8.68 -21.14 -8.87
CA LYS A 12 -9.82 -22.00 -9.21
C LYS A 12 -10.01 -23.13 -8.20
N ILE A 13 -8.92 -23.81 -7.82
CA ILE A 13 -8.93 -24.83 -6.77
C ILE A 13 -9.45 -24.25 -5.45
N THR A 14 -9.00 -23.04 -5.10
CA THR A 14 -9.47 -22.35 -3.90
C THR A 14 -10.95 -21.99 -3.98
N LYS A 15 -11.43 -21.51 -5.13
CA LYS A 15 -12.86 -21.27 -5.39
C LYS A 15 -13.69 -22.53 -5.13
N ASP A 16 -13.25 -23.66 -5.63
CA ASP A 16 -13.95 -24.94 -5.45
C ASP A 16 -13.96 -25.37 -3.99
N LYS A 17 -12.85 -25.19 -3.26
CA LYS A 17 -12.80 -25.41 -1.81
C LYS A 17 -13.78 -24.52 -1.05
N LEU A 18 -13.83 -23.23 -1.35
CA LEU A 18 -14.76 -22.29 -0.73
C LEU A 18 -16.21 -22.74 -0.96
N ASN A 19 -16.56 -23.06 -2.19
CA ASN A 19 -17.90 -23.44 -2.59
C ASN A 19 -18.36 -24.79 -1.99
N LYS A 20 -17.43 -25.68 -1.61
CA LYS A 20 -17.75 -26.89 -0.84
C LYS A 20 -18.19 -26.58 0.59
N ILE A 21 -17.80 -25.44 1.15
CA ILE A 21 -18.26 -24.98 2.46
C ILE A 21 -19.57 -24.23 2.30
N SER A 22 -19.56 -23.17 1.51
CA SER A 22 -20.74 -22.42 1.07
C SER A 22 -20.42 -21.57 -0.15
N SER A 23 -21.43 -21.23 -0.95
CA SER A 23 -21.28 -20.39 -2.15
C SER A 23 -20.83 -18.95 -1.85
N SER A 24 -20.88 -18.52 -0.59
CA SER A 24 -20.50 -17.18 -0.15
C SER A 24 -19.27 -17.15 0.77
N MET A 25 -18.65 -18.30 1.06
CA MET A 25 -17.49 -18.39 1.95
C MET A 25 -16.31 -17.56 1.47
N CYS A 26 -15.65 -16.84 2.39
CA CYS A 26 -14.51 -15.96 2.10
C CYS A 26 -13.50 -15.98 3.26
N MET A 27 -12.28 -16.46 3.02
CA MET A 27 -11.22 -16.50 4.05
C MET A 27 -10.81 -15.12 4.55
N ALA A 28 -10.87 -14.09 3.70
CA ALA A 28 -10.56 -12.71 4.13
C ALA A 28 -11.54 -12.18 5.19
N LYS A 29 -12.79 -12.67 5.22
CA LYS A 29 -13.75 -12.30 6.27
C LYS A 29 -13.33 -12.82 7.65
N TRP A 30 -12.59 -13.92 7.69
CA TRP A 30 -12.05 -14.50 8.92
C TRP A 30 -10.68 -13.94 9.27
N PHE A 31 -9.76 -13.88 8.31
CA PHE A 31 -8.34 -13.74 8.60
C PHE A 31 -7.70 -12.42 8.16
N GLN A 32 -8.46 -11.51 7.56
CA GLN A 32 -7.97 -10.19 7.18
C GLN A 32 -8.72 -9.08 7.91
N VAL A 33 -7.97 -8.07 8.37
CA VAL A 33 -8.55 -6.87 8.98
C VAL A 33 -7.70 -5.63 8.68
N SER A 34 -8.39 -4.52 8.38
CA SER A 34 -7.82 -3.18 8.41
C SER A 34 -8.40 -2.42 9.61
N LEU A 35 -7.50 -1.83 10.40
CA LEU A 35 -7.78 -1.14 11.65
C LEU A 35 -7.49 0.36 11.47
N HIS A 36 -8.53 1.19 11.54
CA HIS A 36 -8.43 2.64 11.52
C HIS A 36 -8.58 3.14 12.97
N LEU A 37 -7.52 2.99 13.76
CA LEU A 37 -7.54 3.29 15.20
C LEU A 37 -7.83 4.76 15.53
N PRO A 38 -7.44 5.77 14.70
CA PRO A 38 -7.77 7.16 14.98
C PRO A 38 -9.27 7.44 15.12
N ASN A 39 -10.10 6.78 14.33
CA ASN A 39 -11.57 6.93 14.36
C ASN A 39 -12.31 5.67 14.79
N GLY A 40 -11.58 4.64 15.23
CA GLY A 40 -12.15 3.41 15.78
C GLY A 40 -12.87 2.52 14.77
N LYS A 41 -12.61 2.68 13.48
CA LYS A 41 -13.27 1.89 12.42
C LYS A 41 -12.47 0.69 11.99
N THR A 42 -13.17 -0.32 11.50
CA THR A 42 -12.58 -1.58 11.01
C THR A 42 -13.36 -2.16 9.84
N HIS A 43 -12.65 -2.84 8.95
CA HIS A 43 -13.24 -3.69 7.90
C HIS A 43 -12.41 -4.95 7.67
N SER A 44 -13.00 -5.99 7.05
CA SER A 44 -12.34 -7.29 6.89
C SER A 44 -11.41 -7.36 5.67
N CYS A 45 -11.79 -6.68 4.58
CA CYS A 45 -10.98 -6.51 3.36
C CYS A 45 -11.21 -5.11 2.82
N PHE A 46 -10.70 -4.76 1.63
CA PHE A 46 -10.75 -3.40 1.12
C PHE A 46 -12.11 -2.95 0.54
N HIS A 47 -13.10 -3.85 0.43
CA HIS A 47 -14.41 -3.56 -0.21
C HIS A 47 -15.53 -3.21 0.76
N PRO A 48 -15.71 -3.90 1.89
CA PRO A 48 -16.74 -3.53 2.86
C PRO A 48 -16.50 -2.13 3.44
N PRO A 49 -17.55 -1.35 3.69
CA PRO A 49 -17.41 -0.08 4.37
C PRO A 49 -16.80 -0.27 5.77
N ALA A 50 -15.90 0.63 6.15
CA ALA A 50 -15.34 0.63 7.49
C ALA A 50 -16.44 0.97 8.51
N ARG A 51 -16.56 0.17 9.58
CA ARG A 51 -17.55 0.30 10.63
C ARG A 51 -16.90 0.62 11.96
N LEU A 52 -17.58 1.48 12.75
CA LEU A 52 -17.15 1.78 14.10
C LEU A 52 -17.20 0.52 14.98
N VAL A 53 -16.15 0.28 15.73
CA VAL A 53 -16.10 -0.74 16.78
C VAL A 53 -16.77 -0.15 18.03
N PRO A 54 -17.87 -0.73 18.54
CA PRO A 54 -18.51 -0.22 19.75
C PRO A 54 -17.58 -0.27 20.96
N LEU A 55 -17.49 0.82 21.71
CA LEU A 55 -16.64 0.86 22.92
C LEU A 55 -17.06 -0.19 23.95
N THR A 56 -18.37 -0.46 24.06
CA THR A 56 -18.89 -1.49 24.95
C THR A 56 -18.43 -2.91 24.60
N GLU A 57 -18.21 -3.21 23.31
CA GLU A 57 -17.63 -4.49 22.90
C GLU A 57 -16.12 -4.50 23.17
N LEU A 58 -15.46 -3.36 22.93
CA LEU A 58 -14.02 -3.20 23.13
C LEU A 58 -13.58 -3.30 24.59
N GLU A 59 -14.41 -2.79 25.52
CA GLU A 59 -14.21 -2.89 26.97
C GLU A 59 -14.30 -4.35 27.46
N GLN A 60 -15.14 -5.16 26.83
CA GLN A 60 -15.30 -6.58 27.17
C GLN A 60 -14.17 -7.44 26.60
N ASP A 61 -13.75 -7.15 25.37
CA ASP A 61 -12.72 -7.91 24.65
C ASP A 61 -11.95 -6.99 23.68
N PRO A 62 -10.64 -6.77 23.86
CA PRO A 62 -9.84 -6.00 22.93
C PRO A 62 -9.79 -6.63 21.53
N GLY A 63 -10.02 -7.94 21.39
CA GLY A 63 -10.19 -8.64 20.12
C GLY A 63 -11.42 -8.20 19.32
N ALA A 64 -12.36 -7.44 19.93
CA ALA A 64 -13.47 -6.79 19.24
C ALA A 64 -13.01 -5.85 18.10
N LEU A 65 -11.74 -5.40 18.06
CA LEU A 65 -11.16 -4.74 16.91
C LEU A 65 -11.34 -5.54 15.62
N HIS A 66 -11.38 -6.86 15.71
CA HIS A 66 -11.67 -7.78 14.59
C HIS A 66 -12.97 -8.55 14.75
N ASN A 67 -13.43 -8.81 15.97
CA ASN A 67 -14.50 -9.74 16.29
C ASN A 67 -15.77 -9.03 16.79
N THR A 68 -16.15 -7.87 16.21
CA THR A 68 -17.42 -7.22 16.55
C THR A 68 -18.60 -8.15 16.31
N LYS A 69 -19.69 -8.00 17.07
CA LYS A 69 -20.96 -8.74 16.87
C LYS A 69 -21.44 -8.64 15.42
N HIS A 70 -21.26 -7.46 14.80
CA HIS A 70 -21.58 -7.31 13.38
C HIS A 70 -20.77 -8.29 12.50
N LYS A 71 -19.44 -8.37 12.67
CA LYS A 71 -18.59 -9.28 11.86
C LYS A 71 -18.89 -10.75 12.13
N GLN A 72 -19.20 -11.11 13.38
CA GLN A 72 -19.63 -12.46 13.73
C GLN A 72 -20.90 -12.87 12.96
N VAL A 73 -21.91 -11.97 12.92
CA VAL A 73 -23.15 -12.19 12.14
C VAL A 73 -22.83 -12.34 10.64
N GLN A 74 -21.92 -11.52 10.08
CA GLN A 74 -21.58 -11.64 8.66
C GLN A 74 -20.84 -12.97 8.34
N ARG A 75 -19.98 -13.45 9.24
CA ARG A 75 -19.34 -14.78 9.11
C ARG A 75 -20.39 -15.90 9.15
N GLN A 76 -21.35 -15.83 10.10
CA GLN A 76 -22.42 -16.82 10.18
C GLN A 76 -23.28 -16.84 8.91
N LYS A 77 -23.66 -15.67 8.36
CA LYS A 77 -24.34 -15.59 7.06
C LYS A 77 -23.57 -16.30 5.96
N MET A 78 -22.25 -16.06 5.86
CA MET A 78 -21.41 -16.71 4.85
C MET A 78 -21.38 -18.24 5.04
N LEU A 79 -21.30 -18.75 6.25
CA LEU A 79 -21.38 -20.21 6.49
C LEU A 79 -22.72 -20.79 6.05
N ASN A 80 -23.82 -20.06 6.23
CA ASN A 80 -25.15 -20.47 5.79
C ASN A 80 -25.39 -20.31 4.28
N GLY A 81 -24.41 -19.84 3.51
CA GLY A 81 -24.55 -19.59 2.08
C GLY A 81 -25.23 -18.27 1.70
N GLU A 82 -25.53 -17.43 2.69
CA GLU A 82 -26.09 -16.10 2.46
C GLU A 82 -24.98 -15.15 1.98
N ARG A 83 -25.33 -14.21 1.09
CA ARG A 83 -24.44 -13.18 0.57
C ARG A 83 -24.55 -11.89 1.38
N PRO A 84 -23.60 -11.53 2.26
CA PRO A 84 -23.62 -10.25 2.95
C PRO A 84 -23.63 -9.07 1.95
N SER A 85 -24.51 -8.10 2.16
CA SER A 85 -24.63 -6.91 1.28
C SER A 85 -23.35 -6.07 1.25
N GLU A 86 -22.61 -6.03 2.34
CA GLU A 86 -21.32 -5.31 2.40
C GLU A 86 -20.23 -5.90 1.49
N CYS A 87 -20.43 -7.10 0.95
CA CYS A 87 -19.54 -7.77 0.00
C CYS A 87 -20.05 -7.70 -1.46
N GLU A 88 -20.98 -6.79 -1.75
CA GLU A 88 -21.63 -6.63 -3.06
C GLU A 88 -20.63 -6.49 -4.23
N TYR A 89 -19.47 -5.88 -4.00
CA TYR A 89 -18.40 -5.78 -5.00
C TYR A 89 -18.03 -7.17 -5.56
N CYS A 90 -17.78 -8.14 -4.68
CA CYS A 90 -17.43 -9.49 -5.12
C CYS A 90 -18.62 -10.18 -5.82
N TRP A 91 -19.83 -9.99 -5.29
CA TRP A 91 -21.03 -10.61 -5.86
C TRP A 91 -21.31 -10.13 -7.28
N LYS A 92 -21.18 -8.84 -7.56
CA LYS A 92 -21.34 -8.29 -8.91
C LYS A 92 -20.35 -8.88 -9.92
N ILE A 93 -19.10 -9.08 -9.50
CA ILE A 93 -18.06 -9.69 -10.35
C ILE A 93 -18.36 -11.17 -10.61
N GLU A 94 -18.80 -11.90 -9.58
CA GLU A 94 -19.11 -13.33 -9.70
C GLU A 94 -20.39 -13.58 -10.51
N ASP A 95 -21.40 -12.74 -10.37
CA ASP A 95 -22.64 -12.78 -11.16
C ASP A 95 -22.38 -12.47 -12.63
N ALA A 96 -21.32 -11.71 -12.95
CA ALA A 96 -20.82 -11.51 -14.31
C ALA A 96 -19.93 -12.66 -14.84
N GLY A 97 -19.76 -13.74 -14.05
CA GLY A 97 -19.02 -14.94 -14.45
C GLY A 97 -17.50 -14.86 -14.20
N HIS A 98 -17.01 -13.84 -13.49
CA HIS A 98 -15.59 -13.62 -13.25
C HIS A 98 -15.13 -14.09 -11.86
N LEU A 99 -13.82 -14.24 -11.69
CA LEU A 99 -13.20 -14.45 -10.38
C LEU A 99 -13.14 -13.10 -9.63
N SER A 100 -13.62 -13.09 -8.38
CA SER A 100 -13.64 -11.90 -7.50
C SER A 100 -12.47 -11.90 -6.51
N ASP A 101 -12.28 -10.79 -5.82
CA ASP A 101 -11.30 -10.67 -4.73
C ASP A 101 -11.51 -11.70 -3.61
N ARG A 102 -12.73 -12.19 -3.42
CA ARG A 102 -13.03 -13.31 -2.52
C ARG A 102 -12.18 -14.54 -2.86
N HIS A 103 -12.03 -14.86 -4.14
CA HIS A 103 -11.23 -15.99 -4.60
C HIS A 103 -9.73 -15.69 -4.49
N TYR A 104 -9.29 -14.51 -4.97
CA TYR A 104 -7.89 -14.09 -4.93
C TYR A 104 -7.36 -14.02 -3.50
N ARG A 105 -8.07 -13.33 -2.60
CA ARG A 105 -7.65 -13.19 -1.20
C ARG A 105 -7.69 -14.50 -0.43
N SER A 106 -8.63 -15.37 -0.74
CA SER A 106 -8.67 -16.69 -0.10
C SER A 106 -7.58 -17.64 -0.61
N ALA A 107 -7.02 -17.42 -1.79
CA ALA A 107 -5.91 -18.18 -2.33
C ALA A 107 -4.54 -17.72 -1.80
N GLU A 108 -4.47 -16.56 -1.14
CA GLU A 108 -3.24 -16.04 -0.56
C GLU A 108 -2.67 -17.00 0.51
N TRP A 109 -1.35 -17.08 0.55
CA TRP A 109 -0.65 -18.02 1.44
C TRP A 109 -1.02 -17.87 2.92
N TRP A 110 -1.23 -16.63 3.40
CA TRP A 110 -1.63 -16.36 4.79
C TRP A 110 -3.03 -16.89 5.13
N ALA A 111 -3.89 -17.11 4.14
CA ALA A 111 -5.24 -17.63 4.33
C ALA A 111 -5.30 -19.17 4.34
N GLN A 112 -4.32 -19.84 3.70
CA GLN A 112 -4.40 -21.28 3.42
C GLN A 112 -4.35 -22.17 4.68
N ASP A 113 -3.68 -21.75 5.74
CA ASP A 113 -3.63 -22.55 6.98
C ASP A 113 -4.92 -22.47 7.82
N GLY A 114 -5.83 -21.56 7.50
CA GLY A 114 -7.02 -21.26 8.30
C GLY A 114 -8.22 -22.16 8.08
N TRP A 115 -8.17 -23.12 7.15
CA TRP A 115 -9.34 -23.94 6.77
C TRP A 115 -9.99 -24.69 7.94
N ASN A 116 -9.24 -25.07 8.96
CA ASN A 116 -9.75 -25.80 10.13
C ASN A 116 -10.44 -24.87 11.15
N GLU A 117 -10.23 -23.56 11.06
CA GLU A 117 -10.73 -22.57 12.02
C GLU A 117 -12.03 -21.87 11.57
N ILE A 118 -12.45 -22.07 10.32
CA ILE A 118 -13.59 -21.37 9.71
C ILE A 118 -14.94 -21.66 10.37
N LYS A 119 -15.07 -22.78 11.09
CA LYS A 119 -16.30 -23.11 11.84
C LYS A 119 -16.51 -22.20 13.04
N ASN A 120 -15.43 -21.60 13.57
CA ASN A 120 -15.52 -20.58 14.60
C ASN A 120 -15.90 -19.25 13.93
N THR A 121 -16.94 -18.58 14.42
CA THR A 121 -17.41 -17.28 13.94
C THR A 121 -17.16 -16.16 14.92
N ASP A 122 -16.90 -16.48 16.18
CA ASP A 122 -16.92 -15.55 17.30
C ASP A 122 -15.53 -14.93 17.56
N THR A 123 -14.58 -15.77 17.92
CA THR A 123 -13.23 -15.31 18.28
C THR A 123 -12.21 -15.82 17.28
N ILE A 124 -11.81 -14.99 16.34
CA ILE A 124 -10.83 -15.28 15.31
C ILE A 124 -9.62 -14.38 15.50
N LEU A 125 -8.44 -14.94 15.42
CA LEU A 125 -7.20 -14.18 15.33
C LEU A 125 -6.86 -13.96 13.84
N PRO A 126 -6.84 -12.71 13.35
CA PRO A 126 -6.50 -12.42 11.98
C PRO A 126 -5.02 -12.75 11.70
N ARG A 127 -4.74 -13.15 10.47
CA ARG A 127 -3.40 -13.45 9.98
C ARG A 127 -2.81 -12.34 9.13
N TYR A 128 -3.70 -11.52 8.55
CA TYR A 128 -3.37 -10.30 7.82
C TYR A 128 -3.97 -9.10 8.55
N VAL A 129 -3.12 -8.20 9.02
CA VAL A 129 -3.54 -6.96 9.67
C VAL A 129 -2.90 -5.77 8.98
N GLU A 130 -3.71 -4.82 8.57
CA GLU A 130 -3.28 -3.49 8.20
C GLU A 130 -3.74 -2.51 9.28
N VAL A 131 -2.85 -1.65 9.77
CA VAL A 131 -3.17 -0.72 10.85
C VAL A 131 -2.76 0.70 10.51
N ASN A 132 -3.67 1.62 10.80
CA ASN A 132 -3.42 3.04 10.92
C ASN A 132 -3.52 3.42 12.41
N PHE A 133 -2.41 3.84 13.02
CA PHE A 133 -2.38 4.22 14.43
C PHE A 133 -2.83 5.67 14.68
N ASN A 134 -2.46 6.60 13.78
CA ASN A 134 -2.83 8.01 13.89
C ASN A 134 -2.87 8.73 12.53
N GLN A 135 -3.41 9.95 12.51
CA GLN A 135 -3.48 10.80 11.33
C GLN A 135 -2.26 11.75 11.19
N ALA A 136 -1.27 11.67 12.08
CA ALA A 136 -0.11 12.58 11.99
C ALA A 136 0.60 12.38 10.66
N CYS A 137 0.66 13.44 9.86
CA CYS A 137 1.34 13.47 8.59
C CYS A 137 1.91 14.86 8.34
N ASN A 138 3.15 14.92 7.88
CA ASN A 138 3.81 16.15 7.50
C ASN A 138 3.50 16.59 6.06
N PHE A 139 2.73 15.78 5.29
CA PHE A 139 2.31 16.08 3.93
C PHE A 139 0.80 16.34 3.82
N LYS A 140 0.42 17.06 2.75
CA LYS A 140 -0.96 17.27 2.31
C LYS A 140 -1.07 17.02 0.81
N CYS A 141 -0.88 15.73 0.43
CA CYS A 141 -0.98 15.28 -0.97
C CYS A 141 -2.33 15.66 -1.56
N VAL A 142 -2.37 16.06 -2.84
CA VAL A 142 -3.56 16.67 -3.46
C VAL A 142 -4.82 15.77 -3.48
N TYR A 143 -4.67 14.46 -3.42
CA TYR A 143 -5.77 13.50 -3.35
C TYR A 143 -6.05 12.95 -1.94
N CYS A 144 -5.34 13.46 -0.92
CA CYS A 144 -5.54 13.08 0.48
C CYS A 144 -6.60 13.96 1.15
N SER A 145 -6.82 13.76 2.45
CA SER A 145 -7.86 14.45 3.19
C SER A 145 -7.51 14.64 4.67
N PRO A 146 -8.23 15.55 5.37
CA PRO A 146 -7.98 15.86 6.78
C PRO A 146 -8.06 14.66 7.73
N HIS A 147 -8.87 13.65 7.46
CA HIS A 147 -8.98 12.49 8.34
C HIS A 147 -7.74 11.56 8.30
N LEU A 148 -6.85 11.76 7.31
CA LEU A 148 -5.58 11.02 7.16
C LEU A 148 -4.34 11.91 7.31
N SER A 149 -4.51 13.25 7.44
CA SER A 149 -3.38 14.16 7.55
C SER A 149 -3.68 15.38 8.42
N THR A 150 -2.90 15.52 9.49
CA THR A 150 -2.94 16.73 10.34
C THR A 150 -2.54 18.00 9.60
N THR A 151 -1.71 17.91 8.56
CA THR A 151 -1.33 19.06 7.73
C THR A 151 -2.48 19.50 6.83
N TRP A 152 -3.28 18.54 6.31
CA TRP A 152 -4.54 18.84 5.65
C TRP A 152 -5.57 19.46 6.59
N GLU A 153 -5.71 18.92 7.79
CA GLU A 153 -6.63 19.46 8.79
C GLU A 153 -6.30 20.93 9.12
N LYS A 154 -5.02 21.27 9.25
CA LYS A 154 -4.57 22.65 9.45
C LYS A 154 -4.96 23.56 8.27
N GLU A 155 -4.75 23.10 7.02
CA GLU A 155 -5.13 23.89 5.84
C GLU A 155 -6.65 24.14 5.79
N ILE A 156 -7.47 23.14 6.10
CA ILE A 156 -8.92 23.32 6.13
C ILE A 156 -9.38 24.21 7.28
N LYS A 157 -8.74 24.14 8.44
CA LYS A 157 -9.03 25.08 9.55
C LYS A 157 -8.69 26.52 9.21
N GLU A 158 -7.64 26.75 8.41
CA GLU A 158 -7.17 28.08 8.02
C GLU A 158 -8.02 28.68 6.90
N PHE A 159 -8.32 27.92 5.85
CA PHE A 159 -8.94 28.42 4.61
C PHE A 159 -10.37 27.92 4.38
N GLY A 160 -10.87 27.01 5.17
CA GLY A 160 -12.14 26.30 4.92
C GLY A 160 -12.02 25.18 3.89
N PRO A 161 -13.11 24.43 3.66
CA PRO A 161 -13.15 23.39 2.62
C PRO A 161 -12.99 24.00 1.22
N TYR A 162 -12.68 23.12 0.24
CA TYR A 162 -12.65 23.53 -1.16
C TYR A 162 -14.06 23.58 -1.73
N ASP A 163 -14.48 24.76 -2.16
CA ASP A 163 -15.81 24.97 -2.73
C ASP A 163 -15.79 24.65 -4.23
N LEU A 164 -16.39 23.52 -4.61
CA LEU A 164 -16.39 22.98 -5.96
C LEU A 164 -17.82 22.90 -6.50
N SER A 165 -18.34 24.04 -6.92
CA SER A 165 -19.68 24.21 -7.51
C SER A 165 -20.84 23.57 -6.70
N ASN A 166 -20.93 22.25 -6.60
CA ASN A 166 -21.99 21.51 -5.93
C ASN A 166 -21.54 20.72 -4.70
N ILE A 167 -20.24 20.70 -4.39
CA ILE A 167 -19.67 19.99 -3.22
C ILE A 167 -18.66 20.85 -2.48
N LYS A 168 -18.58 20.67 -1.18
CA LYS A 168 -17.50 21.20 -0.33
C LYS A 168 -16.51 20.08 -0.06
N HIS A 169 -15.45 20.03 -0.87
CA HIS A 169 -14.45 18.97 -0.74
C HIS A 169 -13.60 19.18 0.53
N ASN A 170 -13.32 18.09 1.23
CA ASN A 170 -12.59 18.07 2.49
C ASN A 170 -13.25 18.87 3.62
N ASP A 171 -14.59 19.08 3.57
CA ASP A 171 -15.31 19.64 4.69
C ASP A 171 -15.28 18.69 5.89
N THR A 172 -14.67 19.12 6.98
CA THR A 172 -14.47 18.32 8.19
C THR A 172 -15.76 17.96 8.91
N GLN A 173 -16.87 18.67 8.63
CA GLN A 173 -18.19 18.33 9.17
C GLN A 173 -18.75 17.01 8.63
N TYR A 174 -18.33 16.60 7.43
CA TYR A 174 -18.79 15.39 6.75
C TYR A 174 -17.71 14.28 6.68
N LEU A 175 -16.53 14.53 7.22
CA LEU A 175 -15.46 13.55 7.30
C LEU A 175 -15.47 12.82 8.64
N ASP A 176 -15.14 11.54 8.61
CA ASP A 176 -14.91 10.76 9.83
C ASP A 176 -13.60 11.19 10.50
N MET A 177 -13.64 12.28 11.22
CA MET A 177 -12.46 12.82 11.89
C MET A 177 -12.04 11.90 13.04
N PRO A 178 -10.73 11.75 13.28
CA PRO A 178 -10.21 10.96 14.38
C PRO A 178 -10.56 11.59 15.74
N PHE A 179 -10.46 10.78 16.80
CA PHE A 179 -10.57 11.27 18.16
C PHE A 179 -9.54 12.36 18.44
N GLN A 180 -9.95 13.44 19.12
CA GLN A 180 -9.05 14.56 19.47
C GLN A 180 -8.12 14.25 20.66
N SER A 181 -8.18 13.06 21.23
CA SER A 181 -7.33 12.63 22.32
C SER A 181 -5.89 12.31 21.81
N SER A 182 -4.91 12.44 22.70
CA SER A 182 -3.55 11.94 22.42
C SER A 182 -3.59 10.45 22.08
N ASN A 183 -2.60 9.96 21.32
CA ASN A 183 -2.53 8.53 20.95
C ASN A 183 -2.61 7.60 22.18
N ASP A 184 -2.07 8.02 23.32
CA ASP A 184 -2.04 7.22 24.56
C ASP A 184 -3.42 7.16 25.24
N ASP A 185 -4.33 8.11 24.96
CA ASP A 185 -5.70 8.14 25.50
C ASP A 185 -6.73 7.54 24.56
N ASN A 186 -6.37 7.25 23.32
CA ASN A 186 -7.28 6.63 22.35
C ASN A 186 -7.62 5.19 22.77
N PRO A 187 -8.91 4.87 23.05
CA PRO A 187 -9.32 3.56 23.55
C PRO A 187 -9.00 2.42 22.56
N TYR A 188 -9.04 2.69 21.26
CA TYR A 188 -8.74 1.69 20.24
C TYR A 188 -7.23 1.38 20.17
N VAL A 189 -6.37 2.38 20.35
CA VAL A 189 -4.91 2.17 20.46
C VAL A 189 -4.59 1.39 21.73
N LYS A 190 -5.23 1.71 22.87
CA LYS A 190 -5.08 0.93 24.11
C LYS A 190 -5.51 -0.52 23.92
N ALA A 191 -6.67 -0.76 23.33
CA ALA A 191 -7.16 -2.10 23.04
C ALA A 191 -6.24 -2.87 22.09
N PHE A 192 -5.70 -2.21 21.05
CA PHE A 192 -4.72 -2.83 20.16
C PHE A 192 -3.50 -3.34 20.95
N TRP A 193 -2.91 -2.53 21.83
CA TRP A 193 -1.74 -2.94 22.60
C TRP A 193 -2.05 -4.01 23.64
N ASN A 194 -3.24 -4.02 24.22
CA ASN A 194 -3.70 -5.10 25.10
C ASN A 194 -3.86 -6.42 24.34
N TRP A 195 -4.31 -6.36 23.09
CA TRP A 195 -4.50 -7.53 22.24
C TRP A 195 -3.23 -7.99 21.52
N TRP A 196 -2.25 -7.11 21.33
CA TRP A 196 -1.05 -7.34 20.53
C TRP A 196 -0.27 -8.62 20.89
N PRO A 197 -0.01 -8.99 22.15
CA PRO A 197 0.73 -10.20 22.47
C PRO A 197 0.06 -11.50 22.00
N GLU A 198 -1.26 -11.52 21.97
CA GLU A 198 -2.03 -12.66 21.47
C GLU A 198 -2.10 -12.65 19.94
N LEU A 199 -2.47 -11.50 19.37
CA LEU A 199 -2.52 -11.27 17.93
C LEU A 199 -1.21 -11.65 17.24
N TYR A 200 -0.09 -11.22 17.80
CA TYR A 200 1.24 -11.44 17.21
C TYR A 200 1.59 -12.91 16.98
N LYS A 201 1.05 -13.83 17.80
CA LYS A 201 1.34 -15.27 17.69
C LYS A 201 0.86 -15.89 16.37
N THR A 202 -0.19 -15.33 15.78
CA THR A 202 -0.82 -15.86 14.55
C THR A 202 -0.57 -15.02 13.32
N LEU A 203 0.08 -13.86 13.47
CA LEU A 203 0.31 -12.94 12.36
C LEU A 203 1.23 -13.54 11.30
N LYS A 204 0.78 -13.42 10.04
CA LYS A 204 1.52 -13.75 8.81
C LYS A 204 1.87 -12.50 8.02
N VAL A 205 0.98 -11.51 8.00
CA VAL A 205 1.18 -10.23 7.32
C VAL A 205 0.78 -9.09 8.25
N PHE A 206 1.69 -8.14 8.48
CA PHE A 206 1.41 -6.93 9.24
C PHE A 206 1.87 -5.69 8.48
N ARG A 207 0.92 -4.80 8.19
CA ARG A 207 1.17 -3.56 7.45
C ARG A 207 0.85 -2.35 8.31
N MET A 208 1.79 -1.41 8.38
CA MET A 208 1.58 -0.11 9.01
C MET A 208 1.38 0.96 7.94
N THR A 209 0.23 1.63 8.02
CA THR A 209 -0.20 2.69 7.10
C THR A 209 -0.72 3.89 7.90
N GLY A 210 -1.41 4.82 7.25
CA GLY A 210 -2.10 5.92 7.92
C GLY A 210 -1.62 7.28 7.49
N GLY A 211 -1.31 8.18 8.43
CA GLY A 211 -0.66 9.45 8.16
C GLY A 211 0.77 9.24 7.62
N GLU A 212 1.76 9.50 8.44
CA GLU A 212 3.15 9.11 8.16
C GLU A 212 3.67 8.20 9.29
N PRO A 213 3.78 6.87 9.05
CA PRO A 213 4.17 5.94 10.09
C PRO A 213 5.56 6.20 10.70
N LEU A 214 6.49 6.81 9.96
CA LEU A 214 7.84 7.06 10.50
C LEU A 214 7.86 8.14 11.59
N ILE A 215 6.84 9.00 11.69
CA ILE A 215 6.71 9.96 12.80
C ILE A 215 5.84 9.44 13.94
N ASP A 216 5.32 8.22 13.84
CA ASP A 216 4.49 7.59 14.87
C ASP A 216 5.32 6.70 15.80
N ASN A 217 5.24 6.95 17.10
CA ASN A 217 5.93 6.12 18.10
C ASN A 217 5.43 4.67 18.12
N ASN A 218 4.17 4.40 17.77
CA ASN A 218 3.64 3.04 17.71
C ASN A 218 4.36 2.20 16.64
N THR A 219 4.77 2.81 15.52
CA THR A 219 5.61 2.14 14.52
C THR A 219 6.88 1.59 15.14
N TYR A 220 7.57 2.41 15.94
CA TYR A 220 8.81 1.98 16.59
C TYR A 220 8.58 0.96 17.72
N LYS A 221 7.46 1.05 18.44
CA LYS A 221 7.06 0.01 19.42
C LYS A 221 6.87 -1.35 18.73
N ILE A 222 6.25 -1.38 17.53
CA ILE A 222 6.11 -2.60 16.72
C ILE A 222 7.48 -3.13 16.29
N LEU A 223 8.35 -2.28 15.71
CA LEU A 223 9.67 -2.69 15.26
C LEU A 223 10.51 -3.25 16.43
N ASP A 224 10.46 -2.60 17.60
CA ASP A 224 11.15 -3.07 18.80
C ASP A 224 10.59 -4.41 19.30
N TYR A 225 9.28 -4.60 19.23
CA TYR A 225 8.66 -5.86 19.62
C TYR A 225 9.09 -7.01 18.69
N VAL A 226 9.08 -6.78 17.36
CA VAL A 226 9.53 -7.77 16.37
C VAL A 226 11.00 -8.12 16.53
N ILE A 227 11.87 -7.13 16.80
CA ILE A 227 13.30 -7.37 17.09
C ILE A 227 13.48 -8.23 18.33
N LYS A 228 12.69 -7.99 19.38
CA LYS A 228 12.76 -8.70 20.65
C LYS A 228 12.13 -10.10 20.58
N ASN A 229 11.09 -10.26 19.76
CA ASN A 229 10.30 -11.48 19.62
C ASN A 229 10.26 -11.90 18.14
N PRO A 230 11.32 -12.51 17.59
CA PRO A 230 11.37 -12.88 16.18
C PRO A 230 10.22 -13.79 15.77
N ASN A 231 9.64 -13.50 14.59
CA ASN A 231 8.61 -14.32 13.95
C ASN A 231 8.98 -14.52 12.47
N THR A 232 9.61 -15.63 12.16
CA THR A 232 10.11 -15.97 10.81
C THR A 232 9.01 -16.23 9.78
N ASP A 233 7.76 -16.27 10.21
CA ASP A 233 6.59 -16.38 9.33
C ASP A 233 5.97 -15.02 8.99
N LEU A 234 6.38 -13.94 9.67
CA LEU A 234 5.80 -12.61 9.54
C LEU A 234 6.37 -11.85 8.34
N GLU A 235 5.51 -11.46 7.40
CA GLU A 235 5.78 -10.40 6.43
C GLU A 235 5.39 -9.04 7.03
N LEU A 236 6.38 -8.19 7.25
CA LEU A 236 6.22 -6.87 7.86
C LEU A 236 6.38 -5.79 6.80
N SER A 237 5.50 -4.81 6.78
CA SER A 237 5.62 -3.68 5.86
C SER A 237 5.18 -2.35 6.43
N ILE A 238 5.75 -1.28 5.88
CA ILE A 238 5.42 0.11 6.21
C ILE A 238 5.18 0.87 4.92
N THR A 239 4.11 1.69 4.87
CA THR A 239 3.89 2.64 3.78
C THR A 239 4.27 4.03 4.27
N SER A 240 5.25 4.68 3.62
CA SER A 240 5.81 5.96 4.06
C SER A 240 6.01 6.91 2.89
N ASN A 241 5.97 8.22 3.17
CA ASN A 241 6.44 9.25 2.26
C ASN A 241 7.99 9.36 2.24
N LEU A 242 8.65 8.69 3.16
CA LEU A 242 10.11 8.62 3.36
C LEU A 242 10.83 9.99 3.48
N CYS A 243 10.08 11.05 3.74
CA CYS A 243 10.57 12.41 3.99
C CYS A 243 10.05 12.93 5.33
N PRO A 244 10.43 12.32 6.47
CA PRO A 244 10.08 12.86 7.77
C PRO A 244 10.76 14.21 8.01
N PRO A 245 10.22 15.03 8.91
CA PRO A 245 10.71 16.39 9.13
C PRO A 245 12.11 16.47 9.77
N ASP A 246 12.66 15.38 10.26
CA ASP A 246 13.99 15.30 10.89
C ASP A 246 14.77 14.08 10.39
N ASN A 247 16.00 14.30 9.94
CA ASN A 247 16.92 13.26 9.50
C ASN A 247 17.24 12.22 10.60
N LYS A 248 17.09 12.56 11.89
CA LYS A 248 17.22 11.60 13.00
C LYS A 248 16.17 10.49 12.89
N ILE A 249 14.99 10.79 12.40
CA ILE A 249 13.90 9.82 12.21
C ILE A 249 14.30 8.76 11.18
N ILE A 250 14.83 9.19 10.02
CA ILE A 250 15.33 8.26 8.99
C ILE A 250 16.47 7.39 9.53
N ASN A 251 17.42 7.99 10.25
CA ASN A 251 18.53 7.23 10.83
C ASN A 251 18.02 6.17 11.81
N ARG A 252 17.13 6.58 12.73
CA ARG A 252 16.50 5.67 13.70
C ARG A 252 15.77 4.53 12.99
N PHE A 253 15.04 4.84 11.92
CA PHE A 253 14.31 3.84 11.13
C PHE A 253 15.28 2.83 10.50
N ILE A 254 16.29 3.31 9.77
CA ILE A 254 17.30 2.46 9.12
C ILE A 254 17.98 1.55 10.15
N ASP A 255 18.32 2.09 11.32
CA ASP A 255 18.97 1.30 12.39
C ASP A 255 18.05 0.19 12.94
N LYS A 256 16.72 0.43 13.00
CA LYS A 256 15.76 -0.62 13.37
C LYS A 256 15.67 -1.70 12.28
N ILE A 257 15.62 -1.31 11.00
CA ILE A 257 15.56 -2.28 9.90
C ILE A 257 16.84 -3.14 9.85
N LYS A 258 18.00 -2.53 10.02
CA LYS A 258 19.27 -3.28 10.13
C LYS A 258 19.22 -4.32 11.25
N LYS A 259 18.62 -3.98 12.41
CA LYS A 259 18.45 -4.95 13.51
C LYS A 259 17.45 -6.06 13.17
N ILE A 260 16.41 -5.77 12.39
CA ILE A 260 15.48 -6.79 11.89
C ILE A 260 16.18 -7.74 10.92
N GLU A 261 17.03 -7.22 10.02
CA GLU A 261 17.80 -8.01 9.05
C GLU A 261 18.97 -8.76 9.70
N GLN A 262 19.33 -8.45 10.95
CA GLN A 262 20.48 -9.04 11.63
C GLN A 262 20.33 -10.54 11.82
N ILE A 263 21.25 -11.32 11.23
CA ILE A 263 21.28 -12.77 11.36
C ILE A 263 21.65 -13.17 12.78
N ARG A 264 20.81 -13.97 13.43
CA ARG A 264 21.01 -14.50 14.78
C ARG A 264 21.39 -15.97 14.73
N TRP A 265 22.66 -16.26 14.49
CA TRP A 265 23.18 -17.61 14.34
C TRP A 265 23.03 -18.53 15.53
N TRP A 266 23.12 -17.93 16.72
CA TRP A 266 23.29 -18.66 17.98
C TRP A 266 21.98 -19.19 18.54
N GLU A 267 20.85 -18.84 17.98
CA GLU A 267 19.56 -19.27 18.50
C GLU A 267 19.11 -20.65 17.99
N ASP A 268 19.48 -21.04 16.76
CA ASP A 268 19.27 -22.42 16.27
C ASP A 268 20.19 -22.79 15.07
N PRO A 269 21.38 -23.37 15.32
CA PRO A 269 22.32 -23.78 14.26
C PRO A 269 21.75 -24.83 13.29
N ASN A 270 20.73 -25.60 13.73
CA ASN A 270 20.17 -26.67 12.91
C ASN A 270 19.13 -26.19 11.89
N LYS A 271 18.54 -25.02 12.09
CA LYS A 271 17.66 -24.39 11.09
C LYS A 271 18.41 -23.88 9.88
N LEU A 272 19.66 -23.45 10.03
CA LEU A 272 20.53 -22.98 8.95
C LEU A 272 20.66 -23.97 7.78
N ASN A 273 20.77 -25.27 8.08
CA ASN A 273 21.04 -26.29 7.08
C ASN A 273 19.80 -26.74 6.29
N LYS A 274 18.57 -26.46 6.73
CA LYS A 274 17.35 -26.94 6.08
C LYS A 274 16.68 -25.92 5.16
N GLU A 275 16.91 -24.62 5.35
CA GLU A 275 16.17 -23.56 4.63
C GLU A 275 17.03 -22.80 3.60
N TYR A 276 18.29 -23.16 3.44
CA TYR A 276 19.23 -22.49 2.52
C TYR A 276 18.80 -22.49 1.04
N ASN A 277 17.94 -23.42 0.66
CA ASN A 277 17.49 -23.58 -0.72
C ASN A 277 16.27 -22.72 -1.09
N ASN A 278 15.63 -22.02 -0.14
CA ASN A 278 14.34 -21.35 -0.36
C ASN A 278 14.37 -19.81 -0.23
N ASN A 279 15.49 -19.13 -0.46
CA ASN A 279 15.59 -17.66 -0.43
C ASN A 279 15.20 -16.99 0.91
N ASN A 280 15.04 -17.73 2.00
CA ASN A 280 14.71 -17.18 3.31
C ASN A 280 15.98 -17.05 4.15
N PHE A 281 16.21 -15.84 4.69
CA PHE A 281 17.26 -15.62 5.69
C PHE A 281 16.87 -16.28 6.99
N VAL A 282 17.59 -17.32 7.36
CA VAL A 282 17.49 -17.87 8.69
C VAL A 282 18.20 -16.92 9.65
N GLY A 283 17.46 -16.36 10.61
CA GLY A 283 18.01 -15.46 11.61
C GLY A 283 17.51 -14.01 11.53
N SER A 284 16.75 -13.61 10.52
CA SER A 284 16.01 -12.34 10.52
C SER A 284 14.89 -12.37 11.57
N SER A 285 14.56 -11.20 12.13
CA SER A 285 13.48 -11.08 13.10
C SER A 285 12.08 -11.22 12.48
N CYS A 286 11.96 -11.18 11.14
CA CYS A 286 10.75 -11.49 10.39
C CYS A 286 11.11 -12.21 9.08
N LYS A 287 10.11 -12.83 8.43
CA LYS A 287 10.27 -13.51 7.14
C LYS A 287 10.74 -12.56 6.06
N HIS A 288 10.12 -11.40 6.01
CA HIS A 288 10.37 -10.39 5.00
C HIS A 288 9.95 -9.01 5.50
N PHE A 289 10.73 -7.97 5.15
CA PHE A 289 10.36 -6.58 5.37
C PHE A 289 10.29 -5.84 4.03
N SER A 290 9.15 -5.16 3.78
CA SER A 290 8.95 -4.32 2.61
C SER A 290 8.65 -2.88 3.00
N LEU A 291 9.36 -1.92 2.39
CA LEU A 291 9.07 -0.51 2.50
C LEU A 291 8.29 -0.05 1.26
N PHE A 292 7.03 0.35 1.46
CA PHE A 292 6.25 0.98 0.41
C PHE A 292 6.50 2.49 0.44
N VAL A 293 7.11 3.02 -0.63
CA VAL A 293 7.42 4.44 -0.76
C VAL A 293 6.43 5.09 -1.71
N SER A 294 5.74 6.09 -1.19
CA SER A 294 4.73 6.82 -1.95
C SER A 294 5.37 7.85 -2.87
N LEU A 295 5.30 7.67 -4.20
CA LEU A 295 5.86 8.58 -5.21
C LEU A 295 5.08 8.49 -6.52
N ASP A 296 4.41 9.59 -6.93
CA ASP A 296 3.49 9.57 -8.09
C ASP A 296 4.12 10.10 -9.37
N SER A 297 5.21 10.87 -9.26
CA SER A 297 5.89 11.53 -10.38
C SER A 297 7.35 11.79 -10.00
N VAL A 298 8.06 12.61 -10.77
CA VAL A 298 9.46 13.01 -10.51
C VAL A 298 9.58 14.54 -10.44
N GLY A 299 10.62 15.03 -9.72
CA GLY A 299 10.94 16.45 -9.61
C GLY A 299 9.78 17.31 -9.08
N GLU A 300 9.64 18.52 -9.64
CA GLU A 300 8.65 19.51 -9.23
C GLU A 300 7.21 19.00 -9.30
N GLN A 301 6.89 18.09 -10.24
CA GLN A 301 5.56 17.46 -10.31
C GLN A 301 5.29 16.57 -9.10
N ALA A 302 6.28 15.79 -8.63
CA ALA A 302 6.14 15.01 -7.41
C ALA A 302 5.94 15.89 -6.18
N GLU A 303 6.67 17.02 -6.10
CA GLU A 303 6.58 18.00 -5.02
C GLU A 303 5.20 18.68 -4.98
N TYR A 304 4.65 19.01 -6.14
CA TYR A 304 3.28 19.56 -6.25
C TYR A 304 2.22 18.57 -5.76
N ILE A 305 2.29 17.33 -6.26
CA ILE A 305 1.31 16.29 -5.90
C ILE A 305 1.36 15.98 -4.41
N ARG A 306 2.56 15.88 -3.85
CA ARG A 306 2.80 15.44 -2.45
C ARG A 306 3.29 16.55 -1.54
N TYR A 307 2.78 17.77 -1.71
CA TYR A 307 3.19 18.95 -0.97
C TYR A 307 3.24 18.74 0.55
N PRO A 308 4.30 19.16 1.25
CA PRO A 308 5.54 19.80 0.79
C PRO A 308 6.72 18.81 0.66
N LEU A 309 6.63 17.86 -0.25
CA LEU A 309 7.73 16.94 -0.57
C LEU A 309 8.97 17.73 -1.01
N ASP A 310 10.15 17.35 -0.53
CA ASP A 310 11.44 17.64 -1.12
C ASP A 310 11.90 16.40 -1.89
N TYR A 311 11.87 16.47 -3.21
CA TYR A 311 12.17 15.33 -4.07
C TYR A 311 13.62 14.86 -3.95
N ASN A 312 14.57 15.77 -3.79
CA ASN A 312 15.99 15.42 -3.62
C ASN A 312 16.21 14.71 -2.29
N MET A 313 15.62 15.21 -1.20
CA MET A 313 15.67 14.55 0.10
C MET A 313 15.05 13.14 0.05
N LEU A 314 13.96 12.94 -0.70
CA LEU A 314 13.39 11.62 -0.91
C LEU A 314 14.39 10.66 -1.56
N LEU A 315 15.03 11.09 -2.66
CA LEU A 315 16.01 10.27 -3.36
C LEU A 315 17.24 9.97 -2.49
N ASP A 316 17.72 10.94 -1.73
CA ASP A 316 18.80 10.74 -0.78
C ASP A 316 18.44 9.71 0.29
N ASN A 317 17.21 9.77 0.82
CA ASN A 317 16.73 8.82 1.81
C ASN A 317 16.54 7.42 1.21
N VAL A 318 16.05 7.30 -0.03
CA VAL A 318 15.96 6.03 -0.78
C VAL A 318 17.35 5.42 -0.96
N ASN A 319 18.30 6.19 -1.47
CA ASN A 319 19.68 5.74 -1.66
C ASN A 319 20.30 5.29 -0.32
N LYS A 320 20.21 6.13 0.69
CA LYS A 320 20.73 5.83 2.04
C LYS A 320 20.13 4.56 2.64
N PHE A 321 18.82 4.36 2.45
CA PHE A 321 18.14 3.16 2.92
C PHE A 321 18.65 1.91 2.20
N LEU A 322 18.70 1.93 0.87
CA LEU A 322 19.17 0.81 0.06
C LEU A 322 20.66 0.48 0.27
N GLU A 323 21.51 1.49 0.53
CA GLU A 323 22.92 1.31 0.83
C GLU A 323 23.18 0.68 2.20
N LYS A 324 22.30 0.96 3.17
CA LYS A 324 22.49 0.53 4.56
C LYS A 324 21.71 -0.72 4.94
N THR A 325 20.82 -1.20 4.10
CA THR A 325 20.04 -2.43 4.29
C THR A 325 20.46 -3.48 3.27
N LEU A 326 20.28 -4.77 3.59
CA LEU A 326 20.78 -5.88 2.77
C LEU A 326 19.68 -6.58 1.97
N THR A 327 18.54 -6.85 2.61
CA THR A 327 17.49 -7.73 2.07
C THR A 327 16.17 -7.03 1.90
N THR A 328 16.00 -5.88 2.54
CA THR A 328 14.75 -5.12 2.50
C THR A 328 14.43 -4.63 1.10
N GLU A 329 13.18 -4.81 0.70
CA GLU A 329 12.65 -4.35 -0.58
C GLU A 329 12.00 -2.98 -0.43
N ILE A 330 12.13 -2.16 -1.49
CA ILE A 330 11.33 -0.95 -1.69
C ILE A 330 10.34 -1.22 -2.81
N CYS A 331 9.07 -0.90 -2.55
CA CYS A 331 8.02 -0.84 -3.55
C CYS A 331 7.52 0.60 -3.68
N PHE A 332 7.79 1.24 -4.81
CA PHE A 332 7.23 2.57 -5.08
C PHE A 332 5.76 2.46 -5.43
N ILE A 333 4.91 3.16 -4.69
CA ILE A 333 3.47 3.26 -4.98
C ILE A 333 3.23 4.56 -5.72
N ASN A 334 2.93 4.45 -7.01
CA ASN A 334 2.50 5.54 -7.86
C ASN A 334 0.96 5.51 -7.94
N THR A 335 0.30 6.46 -7.28
CA THR A 335 -1.15 6.61 -7.35
C THR A 335 -1.52 7.12 -8.74
N PHE A 336 -1.91 6.16 -9.61
CA PHE A 336 -2.13 6.42 -11.02
C PHE A 336 -3.33 7.35 -11.24
N SER A 337 -3.04 8.57 -11.64
CA SER A 337 -3.97 9.70 -11.78
C SER A 337 -3.56 10.58 -12.96
N ILE A 338 -4.39 11.54 -13.35
CA ILE A 338 -4.04 12.50 -14.41
C ILE A 338 -2.70 13.21 -14.16
N LEU A 339 -2.34 13.44 -12.89
CA LEU A 339 -1.09 14.13 -12.52
C LEU A 339 0.15 13.24 -12.57
N SER A 340 -0.02 11.92 -12.49
CA SER A 340 1.11 10.99 -12.53
C SER A 340 1.54 10.62 -13.96
N ILE A 341 0.71 10.91 -14.96
CA ILE A 341 0.95 10.50 -16.35
C ILE A 341 2.02 11.35 -17.06
N PRO A 342 2.05 12.71 -16.93
CA PRO A 342 2.99 13.54 -17.68
C PRO A 342 4.45 13.09 -17.59
N LYS A 343 4.89 12.65 -16.41
CA LYS A 343 6.25 12.17 -16.14
C LYS A 343 6.32 10.67 -15.83
N LEU A 344 5.35 9.88 -16.32
CA LEU A 344 5.32 8.44 -16.05
C LEU A 344 6.56 7.74 -16.60
N LYS A 345 7.00 8.09 -17.80
CA LYS A 345 8.22 7.53 -18.40
C LYS A 345 9.46 7.87 -17.57
N ASP A 346 9.58 9.10 -17.07
CA ASP A 346 10.70 9.52 -16.22
C ASP A 346 10.67 8.77 -14.86
N PHE A 347 9.47 8.52 -14.30
CA PHE A 347 9.31 7.67 -13.12
C PHE A 347 9.77 6.22 -13.41
N LEU A 348 9.39 5.65 -14.55
CA LEU A 348 9.82 4.31 -14.96
C LEU A 348 11.34 4.26 -15.18
N GLN A 349 11.95 5.32 -15.75
CA GLN A 349 13.39 5.44 -15.87
C GLN A 349 14.08 5.47 -14.50
N LEU A 350 13.54 6.23 -13.52
CA LEU A 350 14.04 6.22 -12.14
C LEU A 350 14.05 4.80 -11.55
N ILE A 351 12.96 4.04 -11.74
CA ILE A 351 12.89 2.64 -11.27
C ILE A 351 14.01 1.80 -11.91
N LEU A 352 14.20 1.94 -13.20
CA LEU A 352 15.25 1.22 -13.93
C LEU A 352 16.66 1.59 -13.44
N ASP A 353 16.94 2.88 -13.26
CA ASP A 353 18.23 3.39 -12.77
C ASP A 353 18.55 2.87 -11.36
N LEU A 354 17.55 2.88 -10.47
CA LEU A 354 17.69 2.31 -9.13
C LEU A 354 17.94 0.80 -9.18
N ARG A 355 17.24 0.06 -10.07
CA ARG A 355 17.48 -1.37 -10.28
C ARG A 355 18.89 -1.64 -10.79
N ILE A 356 19.41 -0.81 -11.72
CA ILE A 356 20.80 -0.90 -12.22
C ILE A 356 21.79 -0.60 -11.10
N LYS A 357 21.52 0.43 -10.29
CA LYS A 357 22.41 0.84 -9.20
C LYS A 357 22.50 -0.22 -8.09
N PHE A 358 21.34 -0.74 -7.63
CA PHE A 358 21.25 -1.59 -6.46
C PHE A 358 20.95 -3.07 -6.75
N GLY A 359 20.57 -3.39 -7.97
CA GLY A 359 20.31 -4.76 -8.43
C GLY A 359 21.52 -5.48 -9.02
N LYS A 360 22.69 -4.82 -9.15
CA LYS A 360 23.91 -5.45 -9.62
C LYS A 360 24.31 -6.57 -8.68
N ASN A 361 24.67 -7.71 -9.26
CA ASN A 361 25.16 -8.96 -8.67
C ASN A 361 26.35 -8.78 -7.69
N THR A 362 26.26 -7.91 -6.72
CA THR A 362 27.14 -7.93 -5.58
C THR A 362 26.68 -9.06 -4.68
N GLN A 363 27.25 -10.23 -4.86
CA GLN A 363 27.22 -11.25 -3.83
C GLN A 363 27.73 -10.58 -2.56
N THR A 364 26.84 -10.26 -1.63
CA THR A 364 27.27 -9.78 -0.33
C THR A 364 27.69 -11.01 0.45
N ILE A 365 28.98 -11.19 0.56
CA ILE A 365 29.57 -12.21 1.43
C ILE A 365 29.52 -11.62 2.83
N LEU A 366 28.63 -12.12 3.67
CA LEU A 366 28.68 -11.81 5.09
C LEU A 366 29.68 -12.74 5.74
N GLU A 367 30.85 -12.22 6.06
CA GLU A 367 31.74 -12.87 7.04
C GLU A 367 31.12 -12.70 8.41
N ILE A 368 30.51 -13.76 8.90
CA ILE A 368 29.91 -13.75 10.23
C ILE A 368 30.99 -14.22 11.18
N GLN A 369 31.46 -13.30 12.03
CA GLN A 369 32.32 -13.68 13.17
C GLN A 369 31.42 -14.18 14.29
N PRO A 370 31.60 -15.43 14.74
CA PRO A 370 30.94 -15.90 15.96
C PRO A 370 31.43 -15.09 17.18
N PRO A 371 30.57 -14.84 18.16
CA PRO A 371 31.06 -14.34 19.44
C PRO A 371 32.05 -15.37 20.03
N ASP A 372 33.18 -14.90 20.48
CA ASP A 372 34.35 -15.60 21.02
C ASP A 372 34.06 -16.97 21.68
N ARG A 373 34.00 -18.03 20.93
CA ARG A 373 34.03 -19.43 21.38
C ARG A 373 34.72 -20.30 20.36
N GLY A 374 36.06 -20.27 20.37
CA GLY A 374 36.89 -21.34 19.77
C GLY A 374 36.91 -21.42 18.23
N GLU A 375 37.95 -21.97 17.70
CA GLU A 375 38.42 -22.03 16.31
C GLU A 375 37.51 -22.57 15.22
N TYR A 376 36.15 -22.50 15.34
CA TYR A 376 35.24 -22.91 14.26
C TYR A 376 34.95 -21.73 13.34
N LYS A 377 35.65 -21.68 12.21
CA LYS A 377 35.29 -20.79 11.09
C LYS A 377 34.05 -21.36 10.38
N HIS A 378 32.92 -20.74 10.57
CA HIS A 378 31.74 -21.05 9.76
C HIS A 378 31.95 -20.61 8.30
N PRO A 379 31.43 -21.34 7.31
CA PRO A 379 31.52 -20.91 5.93
C PRO A 379 30.78 -19.56 5.76
N PRO A 380 31.29 -18.67 4.89
CA PRO A 380 30.66 -17.38 4.64
C PRO A 380 29.24 -17.57 4.10
N VAL A 381 28.29 -16.78 4.57
CA VAL A 381 26.91 -16.76 4.05
C VAL A 381 26.88 -15.95 2.76
N ILE A 382 26.61 -16.61 1.66
CA ILE A 382 26.45 -15.96 0.36
C ILE A 382 25.00 -15.52 0.21
N ILE A 383 24.77 -14.21 0.24
CA ILE A 383 23.46 -13.63 -0.10
C ILE A 383 23.37 -13.54 -1.60
N LYS A 384 22.50 -14.34 -2.21
CA LYS A 384 22.21 -14.22 -3.64
C LYS A 384 21.53 -12.87 -3.90
N PRO A 385 21.95 -12.12 -4.92
CA PRO A 385 21.29 -10.88 -5.27
C PRO A 385 19.84 -11.15 -5.64
N LYS A 386 18.93 -10.41 -5.00
CA LYS A 386 17.49 -10.42 -5.27
C LYS A 386 17.08 -9.03 -5.72
N GLN A 387 16.16 -8.93 -6.68
CA GLN A 387 15.56 -7.64 -7.00
C GLN A 387 14.91 -7.04 -5.74
N ARG A 388 15.37 -5.84 -5.39
CA ARG A 388 14.92 -5.13 -4.17
C ARG A 388 14.02 -3.95 -4.47
N ILE A 389 13.81 -3.63 -5.75
CA ILE A 389 13.09 -2.43 -6.16
C ILE A 389 11.93 -2.82 -7.05
N TRP A 390 10.74 -2.54 -6.54
CA TRP A 390 9.46 -2.82 -7.18
C TRP A 390 8.68 -1.52 -7.32
N PHE A 391 7.64 -1.53 -8.13
CA PHE A 391 6.66 -0.47 -8.16
C PHE A 391 5.26 -1.03 -8.36
N ASP A 392 4.28 -0.26 -7.95
CA ASP A 392 2.87 -0.51 -8.16
C ASP A 392 2.16 0.76 -8.63
N ILE A 393 1.17 0.61 -9.52
CA ILE A 393 0.42 1.70 -10.15
C ILE A 393 -1.09 1.52 -9.92
N PRO A 394 -1.56 1.60 -8.65
CA PRO A 394 -2.98 1.51 -8.36
C PRO A 394 -3.74 2.70 -8.92
N MET A 395 -4.90 2.44 -9.55
CA MET A 395 -5.76 3.50 -10.07
C MET A 395 -6.36 4.34 -8.94
N LEU A 396 -6.30 5.68 -9.08
CA LEU A 396 -7.00 6.59 -8.18
C LEU A 396 -8.52 6.54 -8.48
N ASN A 397 -9.32 6.25 -7.45
CA ASN A 397 -10.77 6.22 -7.57
C ASN A 397 -11.44 7.52 -7.11
N ASN A 398 -10.86 8.21 -6.16
CA ASN A 398 -11.32 9.48 -5.60
C ASN A 398 -10.11 10.38 -5.28
N PRO A 399 -10.24 11.69 -5.53
CA PRO A 399 -11.39 12.36 -6.13
C PRO A 399 -11.53 12.09 -7.63
N LYS A 400 -12.77 12.14 -8.14
CA LYS A 400 -13.11 11.79 -9.55
C LYS A 400 -12.44 12.70 -10.58
N TRP A 401 -12.27 13.97 -10.28
CA TRP A 401 -11.60 14.95 -11.16
C TRP A 401 -10.10 14.74 -11.35
N MET A 402 -9.51 13.72 -10.71
CA MET A 402 -8.13 13.28 -10.96
C MET A 402 -8.06 11.83 -11.46
N SER A 403 -9.20 11.13 -11.58
CA SER A 403 -9.27 9.71 -11.89
C SER A 403 -9.27 9.41 -13.39
N ASP A 404 -9.43 8.15 -13.73
CA ASP A 404 -9.49 7.61 -15.10
C ASP A 404 -10.58 8.28 -15.99
N VAL A 405 -11.64 8.80 -15.38
CA VAL A 405 -12.71 9.49 -16.12
C VAL A 405 -12.19 10.73 -16.86
N VAL A 406 -11.37 11.55 -16.19
CA VAL A 406 -10.81 12.77 -16.80
C VAL A 406 -9.61 12.45 -17.70
N ILE A 407 -8.81 11.43 -17.37
CA ILE A 407 -7.68 10.98 -18.20
C ILE A 407 -8.15 10.55 -19.60
N ALA A 408 -9.28 9.84 -19.67
CA ALA A 408 -9.84 9.33 -20.91
C ALA A 408 -10.20 10.43 -21.91
N GLN A 409 -10.28 11.68 -21.50
CA GLN A 409 -10.68 12.82 -22.32
C GLN A 409 -9.50 13.51 -23.03
N ASP A 410 -8.28 13.21 -22.64
CA ASP A 410 -7.09 13.85 -23.21
C ASP A 410 -6.28 12.87 -24.07
N LYS A 411 -6.32 13.12 -25.39
CA LYS A 411 -5.58 12.30 -26.38
C LYS A 411 -4.06 12.41 -26.21
N SER A 412 -3.55 13.53 -25.72
CA SER A 412 -2.13 13.73 -25.49
C SER A 412 -1.64 12.83 -24.36
N LEU A 413 -2.42 12.68 -23.30
CA LEU A 413 -2.14 11.78 -22.20
C LEU A 413 -2.15 10.30 -22.63
N LEU A 414 -3.06 9.93 -23.52
CA LEU A 414 -3.09 8.58 -24.09
C LEU A 414 -1.80 8.28 -24.88
N ALA A 415 -1.28 9.26 -25.61
CA ALA A 415 -0.02 9.12 -26.34
C ALA A 415 1.18 8.95 -25.38
N ILE A 416 1.22 9.71 -24.28
CA ILE A 416 2.25 9.57 -23.23
C ILE A 416 2.18 8.18 -22.57
N LEU A 417 0.98 7.66 -22.35
CA LEU A 417 0.77 6.32 -21.80
C LEU A 417 1.25 5.23 -22.77
N ASP A 418 0.95 5.35 -24.04
CA ASP A 418 1.40 4.39 -25.07
C ASP A 418 2.94 4.44 -25.24
N ASP A 419 3.57 5.62 -25.18
CA ASP A 419 5.05 5.78 -25.16
C ASP A 419 5.65 5.13 -23.91
N SER A 420 5.06 5.35 -22.74
CA SER A 420 5.50 4.74 -21.47
C SER A 420 5.42 3.21 -21.53
N LEU A 421 4.34 2.67 -22.11
CA LEU A 421 4.19 1.23 -22.31
C LEU A 421 5.22 0.68 -23.29
N THR A 422 5.52 1.41 -24.35
CA THR A 422 6.57 1.06 -25.32
C THR A 422 7.94 1.04 -24.64
N PHE A 423 8.24 2.08 -23.86
CA PHE A 423 9.47 2.14 -23.06
C PHE A 423 9.65 0.90 -22.15
N MET A 424 8.58 0.47 -21.47
CA MET A 424 8.64 -0.74 -20.63
C MET A 424 8.90 -2.00 -21.46
N LYS A 425 8.31 -2.12 -22.65
CA LYS A 425 8.52 -3.29 -23.55
C LYS A 425 9.93 -3.33 -24.10
N ASP A 426 10.51 -2.17 -24.43
CA ASP A 426 11.88 -2.05 -24.95
C ASP A 426 12.93 -2.39 -23.87
N ASN A 427 12.55 -2.21 -22.59
CA ASN A 427 13.37 -2.51 -21.42
C ASN A 427 12.83 -3.71 -20.62
N VAL A 428 12.18 -4.67 -21.29
CA VAL A 428 11.70 -5.89 -20.65
C VAL A 428 12.86 -6.72 -20.12
N GLU A 429 12.68 -7.35 -18.97
CA GLU A 429 13.66 -8.30 -18.44
C GLU A 429 13.79 -9.49 -19.38
N GLN A 430 15.01 -9.73 -19.88
CA GLN A 430 15.29 -10.89 -20.71
C GLN A 430 15.21 -12.17 -19.88
N GLU A 431 14.75 -13.27 -20.47
CA GLU A 431 14.51 -14.55 -19.80
C GLU A 431 15.75 -15.17 -19.15
N ASP A 432 16.96 -14.68 -19.50
CA ASP A 432 18.20 -15.08 -18.86
C ASP A 432 18.33 -14.38 -17.49
N TYR A 433 17.53 -14.87 -16.56
CA TYR A 433 17.36 -14.41 -15.17
C TYR A 433 18.66 -14.16 -14.40
N TYR A 434 19.77 -14.73 -14.85
CA TYR A 434 21.07 -14.64 -14.20
C TYR A 434 21.94 -13.48 -14.69
N LYS A 435 21.59 -12.81 -15.78
CA LYS A 435 22.50 -11.83 -16.43
C LYS A 435 22.17 -10.36 -16.20
N THR A 436 20.94 -9.95 -16.06
CA THR A 436 20.62 -8.52 -15.94
C THR A 436 19.67 -8.15 -14.80
N GLY A 437 18.60 -8.86 -14.55
CA GLY A 437 17.70 -8.67 -13.41
C GLY A 437 17.08 -7.27 -13.23
N HIS A 438 17.30 -6.33 -14.19
CA HIS A 438 16.97 -4.92 -14.01
C HIS A 438 15.71 -4.49 -14.77
N GLY A 439 15.38 -5.19 -15.85
CA GLY A 439 14.29 -4.84 -16.74
C GLY A 439 12.91 -4.96 -16.11
N PHE A 440 11.91 -4.52 -16.85
CA PHE A 440 10.52 -4.61 -16.41
C PHE A 440 10.01 -6.04 -16.52
N LYS A 441 9.27 -6.49 -15.51
CA LYS A 441 8.64 -7.80 -15.49
C LYS A 441 7.39 -7.81 -16.38
N LYS A 442 7.06 -8.96 -16.96
CA LYS A 442 5.86 -9.12 -17.81
C LYS A 442 4.59 -8.65 -17.10
N TYR A 443 4.42 -8.99 -15.81
CA TYR A 443 3.23 -8.58 -15.06
C TYR A 443 3.16 -7.06 -14.79
N GLU A 444 4.30 -6.37 -14.67
CA GLU A 444 4.35 -4.90 -14.54
C GLU A 444 3.88 -4.23 -15.84
N ILE A 445 4.34 -4.75 -16.99
CA ILE A 445 3.91 -4.30 -18.33
C ILE A 445 2.41 -4.56 -18.54
N GLU A 446 1.92 -5.75 -18.22
CA GLU A 446 0.51 -6.10 -18.33
C GLU A 446 -0.37 -5.27 -17.39
N LYS A 447 0.14 -4.85 -16.23
CA LYS A 447 -0.58 -3.95 -15.33
C LYS A 447 -0.77 -2.57 -15.92
N LEU A 448 0.28 -1.95 -16.49
CA LEU A 448 0.16 -0.66 -17.17
C LEU A 448 -0.78 -0.77 -18.38
N LYS A 449 -0.62 -1.80 -19.21
CA LYS A 449 -1.49 -2.06 -20.35
C LYS A 449 -2.97 -2.15 -19.94
N ARG A 450 -3.28 -2.91 -18.88
CA ARG A 450 -4.65 -3.01 -18.35
C ARG A 450 -5.19 -1.66 -17.89
N ASN A 451 -4.40 -0.83 -17.22
CA ASN A 451 -4.82 0.51 -16.82
C ASN A 451 -5.13 1.36 -18.06
N ILE A 452 -4.30 1.31 -19.09
CA ILE A 452 -4.54 2.01 -20.38
C ILE A 452 -5.82 1.52 -21.05
N ASP A 453 -6.06 0.21 -21.10
CA ASP A 453 -7.25 -0.37 -21.70
C ASP A 453 -8.53 0.07 -20.97
N ILE A 454 -8.51 0.13 -19.64
CA ILE A 454 -9.62 0.64 -18.82
C ILE A 454 -9.91 2.11 -19.16
N ILE A 455 -8.86 2.94 -19.27
CA ILE A 455 -9.01 4.37 -19.60
C ILE A 455 -9.60 4.51 -21.01
N LYS A 456 -9.07 3.81 -22.00
CA LYS A 456 -9.55 3.87 -23.39
C LYS A 456 -11.03 3.46 -23.52
N GLN A 457 -11.51 2.53 -22.68
CA GLN A 457 -12.92 2.13 -22.64
C GLN A 457 -13.85 3.20 -22.05
N LYS A 458 -13.33 4.16 -21.29
CA LYS A 458 -14.08 5.24 -20.65
C LYS A 458 -14.14 6.52 -21.47
N SER A 459 -13.58 6.55 -22.68
CA SER A 459 -13.63 7.73 -23.54
C SER A 459 -15.09 8.13 -23.81
N LEU A 460 -15.42 9.35 -23.39
CA LEU A 460 -16.73 9.94 -23.58
C LEU A 460 -16.85 10.53 -25.00
N LYS A 461 -18.07 10.73 -25.49
CA LYS A 461 -18.31 11.49 -26.70
C LYS A 461 -18.10 13.00 -26.45
N ASP A 462 -17.66 13.75 -27.45
CA ASP A 462 -17.32 15.18 -27.33
C ASP A 462 -18.45 16.04 -26.72
N GLU A 463 -19.73 15.69 -26.95
CA GLU A 463 -20.87 16.40 -26.37
C GLU A 463 -21.08 16.13 -24.87
N GLU A 464 -20.72 14.92 -24.39
CA GLU A 464 -20.77 14.55 -22.98
C GLU A 464 -19.63 15.18 -22.20
N LEU A 465 -18.50 15.46 -22.87
CA LEU A 465 -17.33 16.08 -22.28
C LEU A 465 -17.58 17.52 -21.85
N LYS A 466 -18.22 18.31 -22.71
CA LYS A 466 -18.42 19.77 -22.51
C LYS A 466 -19.24 20.11 -21.27
N ASN A 467 -19.96 19.16 -20.68
CA ASN A 467 -20.80 19.35 -19.50
C ASN A 467 -20.36 18.48 -18.33
N HIS A 468 -19.14 17.93 -18.36
CA HIS A 468 -18.72 16.99 -17.35
C HIS A 468 -18.26 17.73 -16.09
N VAL A 469 -18.99 17.58 -15.00
CA VAL A 469 -18.77 18.27 -13.72
C VAL A 469 -17.33 18.08 -13.19
N GLU A 470 -16.67 16.96 -13.51
CA GLU A 470 -15.32 16.66 -13.04
C GLU A 470 -14.25 17.56 -13.69
N LEU A 471 -14.45 18.06 -14.92
CA LEU A 471 -13.55 19.03 -15.55
C LEU A 471 -13.61 20.37 -14.80
N LYS A 472 -14.84 20.81 -14.49
CA LYS A 472 -15.06 22.01 -13.68
C LYS A 472 -14.43 21.88 -12.31
N HIS A 473 -14.64 20.77 -11.62
CA HIS A 473 -14.02 20.49 -10.31
C HIS A 473 -12.49 20.47 -10.39
N PHE A 474 -11.91 19.92 -11.45
CA PHE A 474 -10.46 19.93 -11.67
C PHE A 474 -9.92 21.35 -11.68
N TYR A 475 -10.48 22.21 -12.54
CA TYR A 475 -10.03 23.61 -12.66
C TYR A 475 -10.20 24.37 -11.34
N MET A 476 -11.38 24.29 -10.71
CA MET A 476 -11.65 24.96 -9.44
C MET A 476 -10.71 24.51 -8.33
N TYR A 477 -10.50 23.20 -8.22
CA TYR A 477 -9.68 22.61 -7.18
C TYR A 477 -8.21 23.04 -7.28
N PHE A 478 -7.60 22.89 -8.46
CA PHE A 478 -6.20 23.22 -8.64
C PHE A 478 -5.94 24.74 -8.65
N SER A 479 -6.89 25.56 -9.12
CA SER A 479 -6.81 27.00 -8.98
C SER A 479 -6.80 27.45 -7.51
N GLU A 480 -7.61 26.81 -6.66
CA GLU A 480 -7.63 27.12 -5.23
C GLU A 480 -6.40 26.53 -4.51
N ILE A 481 -5.87 25.38 -4.92
CA ILE A 481 -4.58 24.84 -4.43
C ILE A 481 -3.46 25.83 -4.69
N ASP A 482 -3.32 26.34 -5.91
CA ASP A 482 -2.28 27.29 -6.29
C ASP A 482 -2.33 28.56 -5.43
N LYS A 483 -3.54 29.08 -5.21
CA LYS A 483 -3.75 30.24 -4.35
C LYS A 483 -3.34 29.98 -2.89
N ARG A 484 -3.76 28.84 -2.30
CA ARG A 484 -3.47 28.50 -0.90
C ARG A 484 -2.00 28.16 -0.67
N ARG A 485 -1.39 27.44 -1.62
CA ARG A 485 -0.02 26.92 -1.49
C ARG A 485 1.03 27.75 -2.18
N LYS A 486 0.62 28.80 -2.91
CA LYS A 486 1.49 29.69 -3.72
C LYS A 486 2.29 28.87 -4.76
N THR A 487 1.63 27.93 -5.39
CA THR A 487 2.14 27.09 -6.48
C THR A 487 1.60 27.60 -7.83
N ASP A 488 2.04 26.99 -8.93
CA ASP A 488 1.57 27.29 -10.29
C ASP A 488 1.41 25.98 -11.05
N PHE A 489 0.15 25.57 -11.21
CA PHE A 489 -0.20 24.31 -11.86
C PHE A 489 0.36 24.22 -13.29
N ILE A 490 0.13 25.27 -14.11
CA ILE A 490 0.52 25.24 -15.53
C ILE A 490 2.05 25.26 -15.71
N LYS A 491 2.75 25.99 -14.84
CA LYS A 491 4.22 25.95 -14.83
C LYS A 491 4.74 24.56 -14.46
N THR A 492 4.08 23.88 -13.53
CA THR A 492 4.50 22.56 -13.03
C THR A 492 4.10 21.45 -13.99
N PHE A 493 2.94 21.56 -14.64
CA PHE A 493 2.38 20.55 -15.56
C PHE A 493 2.12 21.17 -16.95
N PRO A 494 3.16 21.61 -17.68
CA PRO A 494 2.96 22.21 -19.01
C PRO A 494 2.32 21.22 -20.01
N GLU A 495 2.46 19.93 -19.80
CA GLU A 495 1.85 18.88 -20.60
C GLU A 495 0.32 18.85 -20.49
N LEU A 496 -0.24 19.43 -19.44
CA LEU A 496 -1.69 19.49 -19.17
C LEU A 496 -2.32 20.84 -19.57
N ILE A 497 -1.62 21.72 -20.30
CA ILE A 497 -2.11 23.07 -20.62
C ILE A 497 -3.39 23.04 -21.46
N ASP A 498 -3.50 22.16 -22.44
CA ASP A 498 -4.67 22.05 -23.29
C ASP A 498 -5.87 21.52 -22.47
N PHE A 499 -5.66 20.51 -21.65
CA PHE A 499 -6.66 20.00 -20.71
C PHE A 499 -7.13 21.07 -19.72
N TRP A 500 -6.19 21.83 -19.17
CA TRP A 500 -6.49 22.96 -18.28
C TRP A 500 -7.37 24.02 -18.94
N ASN A 501 -7.07 24.38 -20.19
CA ASN A 501 -7.83 25.37 -20.94
C ASN A 501 -9.27 24.88 -21.23
N ILE A 502 -9.45 23.60 -21.53
CA ILE A 502 -10.78 22.98 -21.69
C ILE A 502 -11.54 23.08 -20.36
N ALA A 503 -10.92 22.64 -19.26
CA ALA A 503 -11.53 22.66 -17.93
C ALA A 503 -11.87 24.09 -17.43
N LYS A 504 -11.06 25.09 -17.84
CA LYS A 504 -11.28 26.50 -17.54
C LYS A 504 -12.46 27.09 -18.33
N ALA A 505 -12.59 26.76 -19.62
CA ALA A 505 -13.66 27.26 -20.48
C ALA A 505 -15.05 26.80 -19.97
N ASP A 506 -15.11 25.59 -19.45
CA ASP A 506 -16.33 25.00 -18.87
C ASP A 506 -16.78 25.65 -17.56
N ASN A 507 -15.88 26.41 -16.91
CA ASN A 507 -16.16 27.12 -15.66
C ASN A 507 -16.73 28.53 -15.88
N GLY A 508 -16.68 29.08 -17.09
CA GLY A 508 -17.15 30.43 -17.45
C GLY A 508 -18.52 30.46 -18.12
N SER A 509 -19.11 29.30 -18.36
CA SER A 509 -20.49 29.11 -18.84
C SER A 509 -21.38 28.60 -17.70
#